data_8f9ea1dd8036f8114d5292213dddc5f9
#
_entry.id   8f9ea1dd8036f8114d5292213dddc5f9
#
_cell.length_a   1.000
_cell.length_b   1.000
_cell.length_c   1.000
_cell.angle_alpha   90.00
_cell.angle_beta   90.00
_cell.angle_gamma   90.00
#
_symmetry.space_group_name_H-M   'P 1'
#
loop_
_entity.id
_entity.type
_entity.pdbx_description
1 polymer ?
#
loop_
_entity_poly.entity_id
_entity_poly.type
_entity_poly.pdbx_seq_one_letter_code
_entity_poly.pdbx_strand_id
1 'polypeptide(L)'
;MDNDIEVDGVIGVSAGAIHGLSYVTRQRGRNMRYNMKYRNNKHYMSMYSLITTGDICDEQFCYHDIPERLDPLDYDAFVANPTRFYVGCSNLETGEAEYLECTDMRNPSDVNKVRASASLPLISNTVEVDGMKLLDGGVSDSIPIFAFRRMGYRRNIVILTRPEGYRKGPDRMLRLEAGRYREYPEFVRRCHMRHLYYNKTLDKLEELEKQGDTLIIRPSQTIEISRLEKKPEMIEAMYELGVYDAKEKLQQVKEFLRESREDAHGQAEKQTAVTEEER
;
A
#
# COMPACT_ATOMS: atom_id res chain seq x y z
N MET A 1 3.36 -5.25 15.39
CA MET A 1 3.42 -6.63 15.86
C MET A 1 4.32 -6.77 17.09
N ASP A 2 5.63 -6.54 17.00
CA ASP A 2 6.57 -6.73 18.16
C ASP A 2 6.32 -5.79 19.35
N ASN A 3 5.51 -4.77 19.20
CA ASN A 3 5.23 -3.73 20.21
C ASN A 3 3.73 -3.47 20.39
N ASP A 4 2.90 -4.41 19.98
CA ASP A 4 1.44 -4.37 20.11
C ASP A 4 0.81 -3.05 19.59
N ILE A 5 1.38 -2.53 18.50
CA ILE A 5 0.81 -1.38 17.80
C ILE A 5 -0.43 -1.84 17.06
N GLU A 6 -1.56 -1.23 17.40
CA GLU A 6 -2.87 -1.48 16.77
C GLU A 6 -3.42 -0.17 16.19
N VAL A 7 -4.10 -0.28 15.06
CA VAL A 7 -4.73 0.82 14.33
C VAL A 7 -6.12 0.40 13.86
N ASP A 8 -7.01 1.36 13.69
CA ASP A 8 -8.41 1.10 13.28
C ASP A 8 -8.53 0.74 11.80
N GLY A 9 -7.58 1.20 10.99
CA GLY A 9 -7.56 0.90 9.55
C GLY A 9 -6.16 0.95 8.94
N VAL A 10 -6.01 0.23 7.87
CA VAL A 10 -4.80 0.20 7.03
C VAL A 10 -5.22 0.43 5.58
N ILE A 11 -4.55 1.34 4.90
CA ILE A 11 -4.68 1.50 3.45
C ILE A 11 -3.31 1.33 2.79
N GLY A 12 -3.22 0.50 1.78
CA GLY A 12 -1.98 0.26 1.04
C GLY A 12 -2.13 0.40 -0.46
N VAL A 13 -1.04 0.73 -1.13
CA VAL A 13 -0.95 0.81 -2.59
C VAL A 13 0.23 -0.01 -3.06
N SER A 14 0.04 -0.89 -4.04
CA SER A 14 1.11 -1.71 -4.62
C SER A 14 1.83 -2.55 -3.55
N ALA A 15 3.14 -2.42 -3.39
CA ALA A 15 3.88 -3.05 -2.30
C ALA A 15 3.28 -2.74 -0.91
N GLY A 16 2.73 -1.53 -0.72
CA GLY A 16 2.06 -1.14 0.52
C GLY A 16 0.81 -1.98 0.80
N ALA A 17 0.05 -2.39 -0.21
CA ALA A 17 -1.08 -3.30 -0.06
C ALA A 17 -0.61 -4.70 0.37
N ILE A 18 0.43 -5.24 -0.28
CA ILE A 18 1.02 -6.55 0.05
C ILE A 18 1.58 -6.56 1.49
N HIS A 19 2.27 -5.51 1.91
CA HIS A 19 2.81 -5.39 3.27
C HIS A 19 1.72 -5.13 4.31
N GLY A 20 0.71 -4.33 3.97
CA GLY A 20 -0.46 -4.07 4.81
C GLY A 20 -1.23 -5.36 5.11
N LEU A 21 -1.41 -6.24 4.11
CA LEU A 21 -2.02 -7.54 4.30
C LEU A 21 -1.26 -8.38 5.35
N SER A 22 0.08 -8.44 5.28
CA SER A 22 0.88 -9.16 6.27
C SER A 22 0.83 -8.53 7.67
N TYR A 23 0.61 -7.22 7.76
CA TYR A 23 0.38 -6.54 9.04
C TYR A 23 -0.99 -6.93 9.65
N VAL A 24 -2.05 -6.89 8.86
CA VAL A 24 -3.42 -7.23 9.31
C VAL A 24 -3.52 -8.71 9.70
N THR A 25 -2.85 -9.61 8.99
CA THR A 25 -2.77 -11.04 9.36
C THR A 25 -1.77 -11.35 10.49
N ARG A 26 -1.10 -10.32 11.04
CA ARG A 26 -0.08 -10.44 12.10
C ARG A 26 1.08 -11.38 11.75
N GLN A 27 1.35 -11.58 10.47
CA GLN A 27 2.41 -12.48 9.97
C GLN A 27 3.73 -11.74 9.76
N ARG A 28 4.43 -11.49 10.87
CA ARG A 28 5.74 -10.83 10.87
C ARG A 28 6.73 -11.52 9.93
N GLY A 29 7.40 -10.72 9.09
CA GLY A 29 8.44 -11.19 8.18
C GLY A 29 7.96 -12.06 7.02
N ARG A 30 6.64 -12.27 6.85
CA ARG A 30 6.07 -13.10 5.78
C ARG A 30 6.57 -12.65 4.41
N ASN A 31 6.48 -11.36 4.10
CA ASN A 31 6.92 -10.81 2.81
C ASN A 31 8.43 -11.02 2.58
N MET A 32 9.23 -10.87 3.63
CA MET A 32 10.67 -11.14 3.55
C MET A 32 10.95 -12.62 3.26
N ARG A 33 10.26 -13.54 3.95
CA ARG A 33 10.45 -15.00 3.77
C ARG A 33 10.19 -15.44 2.34
N TYR A 34 9.01 -15.15 1.78
CA TYR A 34 8.70 -15.60 0.43
C TYR A 34 9.51 -14.86 -0.65
N ASN A 35 9.83 -13.57 -0.44
CA ASN A 35 10.68 -12.80 -1.33
C ASN A 35 12.07 -13.45 -1.43
N MET A 36 12.70 -13.74 -0.30
CA MET A 36 13.99 -14.41 -0.24
C MET A 36 13.95 -15.82 -0.84
N LYS A 37 12.91 -16.59 -0.51
CA LYS A 37 12.75 -17.97 -0.96
C LYS A 37 12.53 -18.06 -2.47
N TYR A 38 11.70 -17.17 -3.04
CA TYR A 38 11.24 -17.28 -4.42
C TYR A 38 11.86 -16.26 -5.39
N ARG A 39 12.79 -15.40 -4.95
CA ARG A 39 13.45 -14.38 -5.78
C ARG A 39 14.02 -14.88 -7.13
N ASN A 40 14.43 -16.13 -7.19
CA ASN A 40 14.96 -16.78 -8.40
C ASN A 40 13.94 -17.70 -9.09
N ASN A 41 12.72 -17.80 -8.59
CA ASN A 41 11.68 -18.60 -9.24
C ASN A 41 11.20 -17.89 -10.51
N LYS A 42 11.07 -18.66 -11.60
CA LYS A 42 10.65 -18.11 -12.90
C LYS A 42 9.22 -17.58 -12.93
N HIS A 43 8.36 -17.96 -11.98
CA HIS A 43 6.99 -17.49 -11.82
C HIS A 43 6.87 -16.30 -10.85
N TYR A 44 7.98 -15.94 -10.17
CA TYR A 44 8.01 -14.85 -9.21
C TYR A 44 8.84 -13.68 -9.74
N MET A 45 8.22 -12.56 -10.05
CA MET A 45 8.84 -11.30 -10.51
C MET A 45 9.90 -11.52 -11.60
N SER A 46 9.52 -12.09 -12.75
CA SER A 46 10.47 -12.51 -13.77
C SER A 46 10.04 -12.18 -15.19
N MET A 47 11.04 -12.03 -16.09
CA MET A 47 10.78 -11.88 -17.52
C MET A 47 10.15 -13.13 -18.15
N TYR A 48 10.41 -14.30 -17.59
CA TYR A 48 9.76 -15.54 -18.05
C TYR A 48 8.24 -15.45 -17.79
N SER A 49 7.85 -15.06 -16.59
CA SER A 49 6.43 -14.86 -16.25
C SER A 49 5.80 -13.83 -17.18
N LEU A 50 6.43 -12.67 -17.36
CA LEU A 50 5.92 -11.62 -18.25
C LEU A 50 5.68 -12.11 -19.67
N ILE A 51 6.61 -12.89 -20.25
CA ILE A 51 6.49 -13.39 -21.62
C ILE A 51 5.40 -14.47 -21.74
N THR A 52 5.25 -15.33 -20.73
CA THR A 52 4.37 -16.49 -20.79
C THR A 52 2.94 -16.18 -20.33
N THR A 53 2.75 -15.22 -19.44
CA THR A 53 1.45 -14.91 -18.82
C THR A 53 0.96 -13.49 -19.06
N GLY A 54 1.85 -12.59 -19.50
CA GLY A 54 1.57 -11.15 -19.57
C GLY A 54 1.75 -10.41 -18.25
N ASP A 55 2.08 -11.14 -17.17
CA ASP A 55 2.31 -10.59 -15.83
C ASP A 55 3.75 -10.85 -15.38
N ILE A 56 4.41 -9.82 -14.84
CA ILE A 56 5.73 -9.97 -14.22
C ILE A 56 5.68 -10.89 -12.99
N CYS A 57 4.55 -10.89 -12.28
CA CYS A 57 4.20 -11.79 -11.19
C CYS A 57 3.12 -12.73 -11.69
N ASP A 58 3.44 -14.00 -11.92
CA ASP A 58 2.46 -15.02 -12.33
C ASP A 58 1.31 -15.09 -11.30
N GLU A 59 0.08 -14.92 -11.78
CA GLU A 59 -1.13 -14.86 -10.95
C GLU A 59 -1.27 -16.10 -10.09
N GLN A 60 -1.24 -17.28 -10.73
CA GLN A 60 -1.42 -18.54 -10.03
C GLN A 60 -0.35 -18.74 -8.95
N PHE A 61 0.90 -18.44 -9.28
CA PHE A 61 1.99 -18.63 -8.33
C PHE A 61 1.96 -17.62 -7.18
N CYS A 62 1.80 -16.33 -7.49
CA CYS A 62 1.97 -15.26 -6.50
C CYS A 62 0.73 -15.06 -5.62
N TYR A 63 -0.48 -15.22 -6.17
CA TYR A 63 -1.74 -14.91 -5.48
C TYR A 63 -2.56 -16.14 -5.06
N HIS A 64 -2.14 -17.35 -5.48
CA HIS A 64 -2.76 -18.63 -5.08
C HIS A 64 -1.73 -19.57 -4.46
N ASP A 65 -0.71 -20.02 -5.19
CA ASP A 65 0.23 -21.03 -4.67
C ASP A 65 0.98 -20.58 -3.41
N ILE A 66 1.48 -19.32 -3.40
CA ILE A 66 2.19 -18.78 -2.23
C ILE A 66 1.23 -18.66 -1.03
N PRO A 67 0.09 -17.95 -1.09
CA PRO A 67 -0.76 -17.74 0.08
C PRO A 67 -1.55 -18.97 0.52
N GLU A 68 -1.78 -19.94 -0.36
CA GLU A 68 -2.55 -21.14 -0.02
C GLU A 68 -1.68 -22.29 0.48
N ARG A 69 -0.43 -22.43 -0.02
CA ARG A 69 0.38 -23.63 0.20
C ARG A 69 1.84 -23.39 0.56
N LEU A 70 2.49 -22.40 -0.06
CA LEU A 70 3.96 -22.28 -0.02
C LEU A 70 4.47 -21.40 1.13
N ASP A 71 3.71 -20.39 1.50
CA ASP A 71 3.83 -19.56 2.70
C ASP A 71 2.40 -19.10 3.06
N PRO A 72 1.61 -19.98 3.72
CA PRO A 72 0.17 -19.78 3.89
C PRO A 72 -0.18 -18.45 4.55
N LEU A 73 -1.20 -17.78 4.00
CA LEU A 73 -1.80 -16.61 4.61
C LEU A 73 -2.72 -17.07 5.75
N ASP A 74 -2.66 -16.39 6.87
CA ASP A 74 -3.57 -16.64 7.99
C ASP A 74 -4.91 -15.93 7.74
N TYR A 75 -5.80 -16.62 7.05
CA TYR A 75 -7.13 -16.12 6.70
C TYR A 75 -8.01 -15.90 7.94
N ASP A 76 -7.86 -16.73 8.96
CA ASP A 76 -8.63 -16.62 10.20
C ASP A 76 -8.18 -15.40 11.00
N ALA A 77 -6.88 -15.16 11.10
CA ALA A 77 -6.33 -13.96 11.71
C ALA A 77 -6.78 -12.70 10.95
N PHE A 78 -6.89 -12.75 9.61
CA PHE A 78 -7.39 -11.62 8.81
C PHE A 78 -8.82 -11.27 9.20
N VAL A 79 -9.72 -12.24 9.22
CA VAL A 79 -11.16 -12.02 9.52
C VAL A 79 -11.37 -11.66 10.98
N ALA A 80 -10.57 -12.21 11.90
CA ALA A 80 -10.69 -11.92 13.33
C ALA A 80 -10.11 -10.54 13.73
N ASN A 81 -9.30 -9.92 12.88
CA ASN A 81 -8.69 -8.63 13.17
C ASN A 81 -9.70 -7.49 12.96
N PRO A 82 -9.97 -6.64 13.97
CA PRO A 82 -10.89 -5.50 13.82
C PRO A 82 -10.36 -4.39 12.91
N THR A 83 -9.07 -4.38 12.56
CA THR A 83 -8.46 -3.41 11.67
C THR A 83 -9.02 -3.53 10.26
N ARG A 84 -9.70 -2.50 9.77
CA ARG A 84 -10.20 -2.48 8.39
C ARG A 84 -9.04 -2.35 7.38
N PHE A 85 -9.11 -3.10 6.31
CA PHE A 85 -8.06 -3.12 5.30
C PHE A 85 -8.55 -2.66 3.94
N TYR A 86 -7.86 -1.65 3.39
CA TYR A 86 -8.17 -1.06 2.10
C TYR A 86 -6.96 -1.13 1.16
N VAL A 87 -7.25 -1.25 -0.13
CA VAL A 87 -6.23 -1.18 -1.19
C VAL A 87 -6.58 -0.08 -2.19
N GLY A 88 -5.57 0.69 -2.60
CA GLY A 88 -5.71 1.70 -3.65
C GLY A 88 -5.38 1.11 -5.01
N CYS A 89 -6.27 1.32 -5.99
CA CYS A 89 -6.12 0.92 -7.38
C CYS A 89 -6.30 2.13 -8.30
N SER A 90 -5.88 2.02 -9.56
CA SER A 90 -6.16 3.01 -10.61
C SER A 90 -7.17 2.44 -11.60
N ASN A 91 -8.29 3.13 -11.78
CA ASN A 91 -9.31 2.78 -12.75
C ASN A 91 -8.87 3.22 -14.15
N LEU A 92 -8.86 2.29 -15.12
CA LEU A 92 -8.42 2.59 -16.49
C LEU A 92 -9.38 3.53 -17.20
N GLU A 93 -10.66 3.37 -16.98
CA GLU A 93 -11.68 4.11 -17.72
C GLU A 93 -11.73 5.58 -17.30
N THR A 94 -11.66 5.83 -15.99
CA THR A 94 -11.77 7.17 -15.43
C THR A 94 -10.43 7.84 -15.15
N GLY A 95 -9.34 7.06 -15.05
CA GLY A 95 -8.03 7.52 -14.59
C GLY A 95 -7.99 7.86 -13.10
N GLU A 96 -9.11 7.71 -12.37
CA GLU A 96 -9.19 8.04 -10.95
C GLU A 96 -8.71 6.88 -10.06
N ALA A 97 -8.44 7.21 -8.80
CA ALA A 97 -8.08 6.22 -7.80
C ALA A 97 -9.35 5.60 -7.19
N GLU A 98 -9.36 4.27 -7.10
CA GLU A 98 -10.37 3.50 -6.38
C GLU A 98 -9.78 2.97 -5.07
N TYR A 99 -10.55 3.04 -4.00
CA TYR A 99 -10.13 2.59 -2.67
C TYR A 99 -11.08 1.50 -2.20
N LEU A 100 -10.61 0.26 -2.30
CA LEU A 100 -11.43 -0.93 -2.16
C LEU A 100 -11.16 -1.61 -0.82
N GLU A 101 -12.20 -1.86 -0.05
CA GLU A 101 -12.09 -2.62 1.18
C GLU A 101 -11.98 -4.12 0.88
N CYS A 102 -11.07 -4.80 1.60
CA CYS A 102 -10.95 -6.25 1.62
C CYS A 102 -11.47 -6.76 2.97
N THR A 103 -12.40 -7.70 2.94
CA THR A 103 -13.09 -8.21 4.13
C THR A 103 -12.81 -9.67 4.43
N ASP A 104 -12.52 -10.47 3.41
CA ASP A 104 -12.11 -11.87 3.55
C ASP A 104 -11.22 -12.29 2.37
N MET A 105 -9.95 -12.55 2.63
CA MET A 105 -8.98 -12.96 1.61
C MET A 105 -9.23 -14.37 1.03
N ARG A 106 -10.26 -15.09 1.49
CA ARG A 106 -10.78 -16.30 0.82
C ARG A 106 -11.68 -15.93 -0.37
N ASN A 107 -12.19 -14.69 -0.40
CA ASN A 107 -13.01 -14.21 -1.51
C ASN A 107 -12.09 -13.87 -2.71
N PRO A 108 -12.31 -14.47 -3.90
CA PRO A 108 -11.52 -14.16 -5.10
C PRO A 108 -11.53 -12.67 -5.48
N SER A 109 -12.63 -11.94 -5.23
CA SER A 109 -12.70 -10.49 -5.47
C SER A 109 -11.69 -9.74 -4.60
N ASP A 110 -11.55 -10.08 -3.31
CA ASP A 110 -10.60 -9.42 -2.40
C ASP A 110 -9.14 -9.74 -2.77
N VAL A 111 -8.86 -10.96 -3.21
CA VAL A 111 -7.54 -11.32 -3.78
C VAL A 111 -7.25 -10.49 -5.02
N ASN A 112 -8.23 -10.34 -5.92
CA ASN A 112 -8.10 -9.54 -7.12
C ASN A 112 -7.92 -8.04 -6.83
N LYS A 113 -8.52 -7.49 -5.77
CA LYS A 113 -8.28 -6.11 -5.33
C LYS A 113 -6.80 -5.90 -4.96
N VAL A 114 -6.22 -6.82 -4.17
CA VAL A 114 -4.79 -6.76 -3.80
C VAL A 114 -3.89 -6.92 -5.03
N ARG A 115 -4.23 -7.86 -5.92
CA ARG A 115 -3.53 -8.06 -7.19
C ARG A 115 -3.58 -6.81 -8.07
N ALA A 116 -4.76 -6.22 -8.26
CA ALA A 116 -4.94 -5.00 -9.05
C ALA A 116 -4.08 -3.85 -8.52
N SER A 117 -4.07 -3.66 -7.19
CA SER A 117 -3.24 -2.65 -6.53
C SER A 117 -1.74 -2.81 -6.84
N ALA A 118 -1.27 -4.02 -7.11
CA ALA A 118 0.13 -4.32 -7.42
C ALA A 118 0.41 -4.59 -8.91
N SER A 119 -0.61 -4.45 -9.78
CA SER A 119 -0.49 -4.70 -11.23
C SER A 119 0.05 -3.46 -11.96
N LEU A 120 1.38 -3.42 -12.13
CA LEU A 120 2.08 -2.29 -12.76
C LEU A 120 1.74 -2.16 -14.26
N PRO A 121 1.46 -0.95 -14.76
CA PRO A 121 1.30 -0.72 -16.19
C PRO A 121 2.47 -1.28 -17.02
N LEU A 122 2.18 -1.76 -18.23
CA LEU A 122 3.09 -2.34 -19.21
C LEU A 122 3.65 -3.73 -18.87
N ILE A 123 3.72 -4.10 -17.61
CA ILE A 123 4.32 -5.36 -17.15
C ILE A 123 3.35 -6.22 -16.34
N SER A 124 2.08 -5.86 -16.33
CA SER A 124 1.00 -6.67 -15.77
C SER A 124 -0.26 -6.56 -16.62
N ASN A 125 -1.09 -7.60 -16.55
CA ASN A 125 -2.42 -7.57 -17.11
C ASN A 125 -3.35 -6.65 -16.30
N THR A 126 -4.35 -6.10 -16.97
CA THR A 126 -5.46 -5.42 -16.30
C THR A 126 -6.26 -6.42 -15.48
N VAL A 127 -6.60 -6.07 -14.26
CA VAL A 127 -7.41 -6.90 -13.37
C VAL A 127 -8.83 -6.35 -13.36
N GLU A 128 -9.80 -7.22 -13.58
CA GLU A 128 -11.21 -6.87 -13.46
C GLU A 128 -11.71 -7.18 -12.06
N VAL A 129 -12.31 -6.19 -11.40
CA VAL A 129 -12.89 -6.29 -10.07
C VAL A 129 -14.21 -5.54 -10.08
N ASP A 130 -15.30 -6.23 -9.79
CA ASP A 130 -16.65 -5.66 -9.72
C ASP A 130 -17.03 -4.82 -10.96
N GLY A 131 -16.63 -5.28 -12.14
CA GLY A 131 -16.87 -4.63 -13.43
C GLY A 131 -15.92 -3.47 -13.76
N MET A 132 -14.98 -3.14 -12.88
CA MET A 132 -13.95 -2.11 -13.09
C MET A 132 -12.66 -2.74 -13.63
N LYS A 133 -12.03 -2.09 -14.60
CA LYS A 133 -10.70 -2.45 -15.10
C LYS A 133 -9.64 -1.68 -14.34
N LEU A 134 -8.85 -2.38 -13.54
CA LEU A 134 -7.94 -1.80 -12.56
C LEU A 134 -6.47 -2.15 -12.84
N LEU A 135 -5.59 -1.23 -12.47
CA LEU A 135 -4.14 -1.38 -12.40
C LEU A 135 -3.60 -0.76 -11.11
N ASP A 136 -2.26 -0.80 -10.93
CA ASP A 136 -1.53 -0.30 -9.76
C ASP A 136 -1.99 1.11 -9.36
N GLY A 137 -2.43 1.23 -8.12
CA GLY A 137 -2.95 2.48 -7.57
C GLY A 137 -1.92 3.61 -7.53
N GLY A 138 -0.64 3.28 -7.59
CA GLY A 138 0.43 4.27 -7.63
C GLY A 138 0.46 5.13 -8.91
N VAL A 139 -0.38 4.86 -9.90
CA VAL A 139 -0.60 5.76 -11.04
C VAL A 139 -1.46 6.95 -10.63
N SER A 140 -2.60 6.69 -10.00
CA SER A 140 -3.60 7.71 -9.67
C SER A 140 -3.39 8.34 -8.30
N ASP A 141 -3.08 7.52 -7.27
CA ASP A 141 -2.76 8.00 -5.92
C ASP A 141 -1.77 7.06 -5.23
N SER A 142 -0.50 7.42 -5.25
CA SER A 142 0.58 6.60 -4.64
C SER A 142 0.60 6.64 -3.11
N ILE A 143 0.02 7.69 -2.50
CA ILE A 143 -0.01 7.91 -1.04
C ILE A 143 -1.41 8.39 -0.66
N PRO A 144 -2.35 7.49 -0.38
CA PRO A 144 -3.79 7.76 -0.32
C PRO A 144 -4.24 8.46 0.98
N ILE A 145 -3.41 9.34 1.53
CA ILE A 145 -3.65 10.03 2.81
C ILE A 145 -4.95 10.82 2.80
N PHE A 146 -5.25 11.56 1.71
CA PHE A 146 -6.44 12.40 1.66
C PHE A 146 -7.73 11.60 1.54
N ALA A 147 -7.68 10.48 0.79
CA ALA A 147 -8.79 9.55 0.72
C ALA A 147 -9.06 8.91 2.08
N PHE A 148 -8.01 8.45 2.75
CA PHE A 148 -8.12 7.80 4.06
C PHE A 148 -8.66 8.76 5.12
N ARG A 149 -8.22 10.02 5.10
CA ARG A 149 -8.78 11.07 5.98
C ARG A 149 -10.28 11.35 5.69
N ARG A 150 -10.71 11.33 4.42
CA ARG A 150 -12.14 11.47 4.06
C ARG A 150 -12.99 10.27 4.52
N MET A 151 -12.39 9.08 4.65
CA MET A 151 -13.04 7.89 5.23
C MET A 151 -13.19 7.97 6.76
N GLY A 152 -12.68 9.04 7.40
CA GLY A 152 -12.79 9.24 8.84
C GLY A 152 -11.50 8.99 9.64
N TYR A 153 -10.46 8.43 9.02
CA TYR A 153 -9.16 8.20 9.67
C TYR A 153 -8.35 9.49 9.70
N ARG A 154 -8.57 10.33 10.71
CA ARG A 154 -8.01 11.69 10.77
C ARG A 154 -6.54 11.72 11.17
N ARG A 155 -6.12 10.90 12.13
CA ARG A 155 -4.73 10.78 12.57
C ARG A 155 -4.09 9.56 11.90
N ASN A 156 -2.94 9.76 11.26
CA ASN A 156 -2.36 8.74 10.39
C ASN A 156 -0.86 8.54 10.63
N ILE A 157 -0.42 7.30 10.62
CA ILE A 157 0.99 6.94 10.49
C ILE A 157 1.22 6.60 9.02
N VAL A 158 2.07 7.37 8.34
CA VAL A 158 2.37 7.19 6.92
C VAL A 158 3.76 6.61 6.75
N ILE A 159 3.84 5.44 6.14
CA ILE A 159 5.10 4.75 5.84
C ILE A 159 5.47 5.02 4.39
N LEU A 160 6.53 5.78 4.17
CA LEU A 160 7.06 6.12 2.85
C LEU A 160 8.21 5.19 2.46
N THR A 161 8.37 4.97 1.16
CA THR A 161 9.44 4.13 0.61
C THR A 161 10.63 4.96 0.09
N ARG A 162 10.60 6.28 0.26
CA ARG A 162 11.63 7.20 -0.19
C ARG A 162 12.10 8.09 0.95
N PRO A 163 13.39 8.42 1.00
CA PRO A 163 13.95 9.29 2.03
C PRO A 163 13.42 10.72 1.90
N GLU A 164 13.74 11.52 2.89
CA GLU A 164 13.43 12.93 2.89
C GLU A 164 14.07 13.67 1.70
N GLY A 165 13.39 14.70 1.19
CA GLY A 165 13.86 15.47 0.02
C GLY A 165 13.64 14.79 -1.34
N TYR A 166 13.18 13.51 -1.36
CA TYR A 166 12.89 12.85 -2.63
C TYR A 166 11.75 13.57 -3.38
N ARG A 167 11.97 13.76 -4.69
CA ARG A 167 10.93 14.24 -5.63
C ARG A 167 10.85 13.30 -6.83
N LYS A 168 9.63 12.94 -7.18
CA LYS A 168 9.37 12.08 -8.34
C LYS A 168 9.52 12.90 -9.62
N GLY A 169 10.31 12.40 -10.56
CA GLY A 169 10.40 12.96 -11.91
C GLY A 169 9.30 12.44 -12.85
N PRO A 170 9.20 13.05 -14.07
CA PRO A 170 8.30 12.58 -15.11
C PRO A 170 8.54 11.11 -15.47
N ASP A 171 7.47 10.42 -15.87
CA ASP A 171 7.58 9.01 -16.28
C ASP A 171 8.31 8.88 -17.61
N ARG A 172 9.33 8.03 -17.65
CA ARG A 172 10.13 7.77 -18.86
C ARG A 172 9.42 6.83 -19.84
N MET A 173 8.42 6.08 -19.38
CA MET A 173 7.68 5.09 -20.16
C MET A 173 6.40 5.66 -20.77
N LEU A 174 6.11 6.94 -20.60
CA LEU A 174 4.87 7.60 -21.01
C LEU A 174 4.47 7.31 -22.46
N ARG A 175 5.44 7.26 -23.38
CA ARG A 175 5.15 6.96 -24.80
C ARG A 175 4.63 5.55 -25.00
N LEU A 176 5.15 4.59 -24.25
CA LEU A 176 4.70 3.19 -24.29
C LEU A 176 3.33 3.04 -23.61
N GLU A 177 3.13 3.71 -22.48
CA GLU A 177 1.85 3.76 -21.77
C GLU A 177 0.76 4.38 -22.68
N ALA A 178 1.05 5.50 -23.33
CA ALA A 178 0.13 6.14 -24.26
C ALA A 178 -0.23 5.23 -25.46
N GLY A 179 0.72 4.46 -25.97
CA GLY A 179 0.47 3.48 -27.03
C GLY A 179 -0.36 2.29 -26.56
N ARG A 180 -0.02 1.71 -25.39
CA ARG A 180 -0.68 0.52 -24.84
C ARG A 180 -2.11 0.81 -24.35
N TYR A 181 -2.32 1.99 -23.74
CA TYR A 181 -3.60 2.40 -23.13
C TYR A 181 -4.30 3.51 -23.92
N ARG A 182 -4.10 3.56 -25.23
CA ARG A 182 -4.69 4.60 -26.12
C ARG A 182 -6.23 4.68 -26.03
N GLU A 183 -6.88 3.60 -25.66
CA GLU A 183 -8.33 3.51 -25.47
C GLU A 183 -8.81 4.11 -24.14
N TYR A 184 -7.85 4.44 -23.25
CA TYR A 184 -8.09 4.98 -21.91
C TYR A 184 -7.36 6.32 -21.72
N PRO A 185 -7.79 7.40 -22.38
CA PRO A 185 -7.07 8.69 -22.41
C PRO A 185 -6.92 9.32 -21.03
N GLU A 186 -7.89 9.13 -20.13
CA GLU A 186 -7.82 9.67 -18.77
C GLU A 186 -6.75 8.94 -17.93
N PHE A 187 -6.62 7.63 -18.09
CA PHE A 187 -5.53 6.88 -17.47
C PHE A 187 -4.15 7.33 -17.98
N VAL A 188 -4.01 7.52 -19.29
CA VAL A 188 -2.77 8.05 -19.89
C VAL A 188 -2.45 9.44 -19.34
N ARG A 189 -3.46 10.30 -19.21
CA ARG A 189 -3.31 11.62 -18.58
C ARG A 189 -2.82 11.50 -17.13
N ARG A 190 -3.35 10.54 -16.36
CA ARG A 190 -2.87 10.25 -14.98
C ARG A 190 -1.42 9.79 -14.95
N CYS A 191 -1.01 8.88 -15.82
CA CYS A 191 0.39 8.47 -15.95
C CYS A 191 1.30 9.70 -16.16
N HIS A 192 0.90 10.60 -17.06
CA HIS A 192 1.65 11.83 -17.33
C HIS A 192 1.76 12.76 -16.12
N MET A 193 0.69 12.93 -15.37
CA MET A 193 0.59 13.84 -14.23
C MET A 193 1.06 13.22 -12.90
N ARG A 194 1.33 11.91 -12.87
CA ARG A 194 1.66 11.13 -11.66
C ARG A 194 2.70 11.79 -10.78
N HIS A 195 3.78 12.30 -11.36
CA HIS A 195 4.87 12.92 -10.62
C HIS A 195 4.44 14.23 -9.93
N LEU A 196 3.56 15.01 -10.54
CA LEU A 196 3.06 16.24 -9.96
C LEU A 196 2.13 15.97 -8.78
N TYR A 197 1.20 15.00 -8.92
CA TYR A 197 0.33 14.60 -7.83
C TYR A 197 1.12 14.03 -6.65
N TYR A 198 2.08 13.13 -6.93
CA TYR A 198 2.95 12.56 -5.90
C TYR A 198 3.70 13.64 -5.10
N ASN A 199 4.33 14.57 -5.80
CA ASN A 199 5.11 15.64 -5.15
C ASN A 199 4.22 16.60 -4.35
N LYS A 200 3.04 16.93 -4.88
CA LYS A 200 2.04 17.74 -4.15
C LYS A 200 1.56 17.02 -2.88
N THR A 201 1.39 15.71 -2.93
CA THR A 201 1.02 14.91 -1.75
C THR A 201 2.14 14.95 -0.70
N LEU A 202 3.41 14.86 -1.11
CA LEU A 202 4.54 14.99 -0.17
C LEU A 202 4.54 16.34 0.53
N ASP A 203 4.32 17.46 -0.21
CA ASP A 203 4.27 18.80 0.38
C ASP A 203 3.16 18.89 1.44
N LYS A 204 1.99 18.34 1.13
CA LYS A 204 0.87 18.31 2.07
C LYS A 204 1.07 17.37 3.27
N LEU A 205 1.79 16.28 3.11
CA LEU A 205 2.16 15.41 4.22
C LEU A 205 3.06 16.13 5.23
N GLU A 206 4.01 16.93 4.76
CA GLU A 206 4.88 17.73 5.62
C GLU A 206 4.08 18.79 6.41
N GLU A 207 3.04 19.37 5.80
CA GLU A 207 2.12 20.28 6.48
C GLU A 207 1.31 19.55 7.57
N LEU A 208 0.78 18.36 7.27
CA LEU A 208 0.01 17.55 8.22
C LEU A 208 0.87 17.04 9.38
N GLU A 209 2.14 16.70 9.12
CA GLU A 209 3.09 16.30 10.15
C GLU A 209 3.37 17.45 11.13
N LYS A 210 3.58 18.68 10.61
CA LYS A 210 3.77 19.90 11.42
C LYS A 210 2.53 20.24 12.28
N GLN A 211 1.33 19.88 11.81
CA GLN A 211 0.07 20.06 12.53
C GLN A 211 -0.16 18.98 13.60
N GLY A 212 0.64 17.92 13.65
CA GLY A 212 0.48 16.79 14.56
C GLY A 212 -0.59 15.77 14.15
N ASP A 213 -1.21 15.93 12.97
CA ASP A 213 -2.24 15.02 12.46
C ASP A 213 -1.66 13.76 11.81
N THR A 214 -0.38 13.79 11.47
CA THR A 214 0.31 12.71 10.76
C THR A 214 1.70 12.50 11.32
N LEU A 215 2.08 11.24 11.50
CA LEU A 215 3.45 10.84 11.81
C LEU A 215 4.03 10.15 10.57
N ILE A 216 5.19 10.60 10.09
CA ILE A 216 5.83 10.04 8.91
C ILE A 216 7.02 9.17 9.32
N ILE A 217 7.02 7.93 8.81
CA ILE A 217 8.15 7.01 8.86
C ILE A 217 8.70 6.89 7.44
N ARG A 218 9.97 7.21 7.25
CA ARG A 218 10.65 7.16 5.94
C ARG A 218 12.05 6.59 6.10
N PRO A 219 12.66 6.03 5.02
CA PRO A 219 14.03 5.56 5.06
C PRO A 219 14.98 6.69 5.46
N SER A 220 15.85 6.45 6.45
CA SER A 220 16.86 7.40 6.91
C SER A 220 17.98 7.60 5.90
N GLN A 221 18.14 6.66 4.97
CA GLN A 221 19.12 6.70 3.90
C GLN A 221 18.60 6.06 2.61
N THR A 222 19.24 6.36 1.49
CA THR A 222 18.91 5.74 0.20
C THR A 222 19.65 4.43 0.03
N ILE A 223 18.91 3.35 -0.22
CA ILE A 223 19.46 2.10 -0.77
C ILE A 223 19.04 2.02 -2.23
N GLU A 224 19.99 1.96 -3.14
CA GLU A 224 19.73 1.77 -4.57
C GLU A 224 19.33 0.31 -4.82
N ILE A 225 18.04 0.06 -4.85
CA ILE A 225 17.46 -1.26 -5.09
C ILE A 225 16.52 -1.22 -6.29
N SER A 226 16.61 -2.20 -7.16
CA SER A 226 15.68 -2.33 -8.28
C SER A 226 14.35 -2.95 -7.85
N ARG A 227 13.28 -2.75 -8.64
CA ARG A 227 11.98 -3.41 -8.39
C ARG A 227 12.04 -4.93 -8.52
N LEU A 228 12.97 -5.43 -9.31
CA LEU A 228 13.20 -6.85 -9.57
C LEU A 228 14.52 -7.33 -8.93
N GLU A 229 14.87 -6.79 -7.78
CA GLU A 229 16.10 -7.13 -7.08
C GLU A 229 16.14 -8.61 -6.71
N LYS A 230 17.25 -9.25 -7.02
CA LYS A 230 17.47 -10.67 -6.74
C LYS A 230 18.66 -10.93 -5.82
N LYS A 231 19.46 -9.92 -5.52
CA LYS A 231 20.58 -10.03 -4.61
C LYS A 231 20.07 -10.08 -3.18
N PRO A 232 20.27 -11.20 -2.45
CA PRO A 232 19.72 -11.35 -1.10
C PRO A 232 20.23 -10.28 -0.14
N GLU A 233 21.50 -9.91 -0.24
CA GLU A 233 22.13 -8.88 0.59
C GLU A 233 21.46 -7.49 0.45
N MET A 234 20.98 -7.16 -0.76
CA MET A 234 20.27 -5.88 -0.98
C MET A 234 18.85 -5.91 -0.41
N ILE A 235 18.19 -7.05 -0.53
CA ILE A 235 16.84 -7.25 0.04
C ILE A 235 16.91 -7.23 1.57
N GLU A 236 17.91 -7.90 2.16
CA GLU A 236 18.15 -7.90 3.61
C GLU A 236 18.49 -6.50 4.11
N ALA A 237 19.41 -5.80 3.47
CA ALA A 237 19.79 -4.44 3.84
C ALA A 237 18.59 -3.48 3.85
N MET A 238 17.70 -3.59 2.86
CA MET A 238 16.47 -2.78 2.82
C MET A 238 15.52 -3.13 3.96
N TYR A 239 15.37 -4.42 4.27
CA TYR A 239 14.53 -4.88 5.37
C TYR A 239 15.08 -4.41 6.73
N GLU A 240 16.39 -4.55 6.96
CA GLU A 240 17.05 -4.15 8.19
C GLU A 240 17.00 -2.63 8.39
N LEU A 241 17.17 -1.85 7.32
CA LEU A 241 16.97 -0.39 7.37
C LEU A 241 15.55 -0.05 7.83
N GLY A 242 14.53 -0.70 7.27
CA GLY A 242 13.14 -0.48 7.68
C GLY A 242 12.90 -0.84 9.16
N VAL A 243 13.49 -1.92 9.65
CA VAL A 243 13.43 -2.31 11.07
C VAL A 243 14.13 -1.28 11.96
N TYR A 244 15.29 -0.81 11.54
CA TYR A 244 16.05 0.22 12.26
C TYR A 244 15.25 1.52 12.36
N ASP A 245 14.79 2.06 11.23
CA ASP A 245 14.04 3.32 11.16
C ASP A 245 12.73 3.26 11.97
N ALA A 246 12.04 2.10 11.94
CA ALA A 246 10.84 1.89 12.75
C ALA A 246 11.14 1.85 14.25
N LYS A 247 12.28 1.28 14.68
CA LYS A 247 12.71 1.30 16.09
C LYS A 247 13.04 2.70 16.56
N GLU A 248 13.74 3.50 15.76
CA GLU A 248 14.06 4.89 16.08
C GLU A 248 12.81 5.75 16.28
N LYS A 249 11.74 5.45 15.51
CA LYS A 249 10.45 6.16 15.59
C LYS A 249 9.48 5.57 16.63
N LEU A 250 9.79 4.44 17.25
CA LEU A 250 8.85 3.68 18.08
C LEU A 250 8.24 4.49 19.22
N GLN A 251 9.05 5.28 19.93
CA GLN A 251 8.57 6.10 21.03
C GLN A 251 7.58 7.16 20.53
N GLN A 252 7.89 7.82 19.42
CA GLN A 252 7.01 8.80 18.78
C GLN A 252 5.70 8.17 18.31
N VAL A 253 5.76 6.94 17.76
CA VAL A 253 4.56 6.18 17.37
C VAL A 253 3.66 5.92 18.58
N LYS A 254 4.23 5.46 19.70
CA LYS A 254 3.45 5.18 20.93
C LYS A 254 2.79 6.44 21.49
N GLU A 255 3.50 7.55 21.53
CA GLU A 255 2.99 8.84 21.96
C GLU A 255 1.86 9.33 21.05
N PHE A 256 2.09 9.30 19.75
CA PHE A 256 1.09 9.69 18.73
C PHE A 256 -0.21 8.88 18.85
N LEU A 257 -0.14 7.57 19.06
CA LEU A 257 -1.32 6.73 19.22
C LEU A 257 -2.03 6.96 20.56
N ARG A 258 -1.29 7.24 21.64
CA ARG A 258 -1.89 7.57 22.93
C ARG A 258 -2.72 8.86 22.84
N GLU A 259 -2.15 9.93 22.30
CA GLU A 259 -2.83 11.20 22.09
C GLU A 259 -4.07 11.04 21.19
N SER A 260 -3.99 10.19 20.16
CA SER A 260 -5.14 9.88 19.29
C SER A 260 -6.31 9.26 20.05
N ARG A 261 -6.04 8.39 21.01
CA ARG A 261 -7.07 7.75 21.85
C ARG A 261 -7.68 8.73 22.86
N GLU A 262 -6.88 9.59 23.45
CA GLU A 262 -7.34 10.64 24.36
C GLU A 262 -8.25 11.65 23.67
N ASP A 263 -7.89 12.10 22.45
CA ASP A 263 -8.72 12.99 21.63
C ASP A 263 -10.07 12.36 21.25
N ALA A 264 -10.07 11.07 20.90
CA ALA A 264 -11.29 10.33 20.57
C ALA A 264 -12.23 10.19 21.79
N HIS A 265 -11.69 9.91 22.98
CA HIS A 265 -12.46 9.85 24.22
C HIS A 265 -13.07 11.20 24.57
N GLY A 266 -12.28 12.27 24.54
CA GLY A 266 -12.77 13.62 24.84
C GLY A 266 -13.84 14.13 23.88
N GLN A 267 -13.82 13.70 22.61
CA GLN A 267 -14.87 14.01 21.64
C GLN A 267 -16.16 13.20 21.90
N ALA A 268 -16.03 11.92 22.27
CA ALA A 268 -17.17 11.07 22.61
C ALA A 268 -17.90 11.57 23.87
N GLU A 269 -17.16 11.97 24.92
CA GLU A 269 -17.74 12.54 26.14
C GLU A 269 -18.50 13.84 25.87
N LYS A 270 -17.95 14.76 25.03
CA LYS A 270 -18.63 15.99 24.66
C LYS A 270 -19.91 15.73 23.87
N GLN A 271 -19.92 14.73 23.01
CA GLN A 271 -21.08 14.37 22.19
C GLN A 271 -22.19 13.76 23.04
N THR A 272 -21.85 12.98 24.07
CA THR A 272 -22.81 12.41 25.03
C THR A 272 -23.41 13.50 25.94
N ALA A 273 -22.59 14.44 26.42
CA ALA A 273 -23.07 15.55 27.25
C ALA A 273 -24.05 16.46 26.51
N VAL A 274 -23.81 16.78 25.23
CA VAL A 274 -24.73 17.57 24.39
C VAL A 274 -26.06 16.84 24.18
N THR A 275 -26.05 15.52 24.02
CA THR A 275 -27.25 14.71 23.82
C THR A 275 -28.08 14.56 25.11
N GLU A 276 -27.44 14.65 26.28
CA GLU A 276 -28.13 14.66 27.59
C GLU A 276 -28.73 16.02 27.95
N GLU A 277 -28.14 17.13 27.51
CA GLU A 277 -28.72 18.49 27.70
C GLU A 277 -29.90 18.78 26.77
N GLU A 278 -30.02 18.07 25.65
CA GLU A 278 -31.13 18.19 24.69
C GLU A 278 -32.36 17.29 25.05
N ARG A 279 -32.28 16.50 26.12
CA ARG A 279 -33.39 15.65 26.62
C ARG A 279 -34.03 16.22 27.87
#